data_df7e6957a1ad713996a0fca65f4e4a5e
#
_entry.id   df7e6957a1ad713996a0fca65f4e4a5e
#
_cell.length_a   1.000
_cell.length_b   1.000
_cell.length_c   1.000
_cell.angle_alpha   90.00
_cell.angle_beta   90.00
_cell.angle_gamma   90.00
#
_symmetry.space_group_name_H-M   'P 1'
#
loop_
_entity.id
_entity.type
_entity.pdbx_description
1 polymer ?
#
loop_
_entity_poly.entity_id
_entity_poly.type
_entity_poly.pdbx_seq_one_letter_code
_entity_poly.pdbx_strand_id
1 'polypeptide(L)'
;PPAQPPKQGAGRVANFFFSLLPMLSFFAIQIFASFVMIFLMIFVALCRTDGNIQAVMPYYESIVYSSVPTATALSHLLAAIVFAFWYRFSFRKPRPAIRETTQKLKPEPILMALGLGILMSVFSSGTSGIESLLFPQMVEDTYEMMERSGIGTNGLVIFATVCLAPIGEELVFRGLTMKYAEKAFGRFWAANLLQAFLFGVIHMNWVQGVYAFFGGLVLGWVAHRYRSVVFSMLMHFAVNSFSTFGGDYLLGWIPLNFITATLLVVIPAAIAIGLIAWRNDATEKAAPSGGTLPPQGQC
;
A
#
# COMPACT_ATOMS: atom_id res chain seq x y z
N PRO A 1 41.03 -25.44 -6.57
CA PRO A 1 40.91 -24.37 -5.60
C PRO A 1 39.44 -24.22 -5.25
N PRO A 2 39.07 -24.19 -3.94
CA PRO A 2 37.69 -23.99 -3.54
C PRO A 2 37.20 -22.62 -4.05
N ALA A 3 36.01 -22.59 -4.60
CA ALA A 3 35.38 -21.36 -5.08
C ALA A 3 35.30 -20.33 -3.92
N GLN A 4 35.86 -19.15 -4.13
CA GLN A 4 35.77 -18.07 -3.15
C GLN A 4 34.29 -17.75 -2.88
N PRO A 5 33.86 -17.60 -1.60
CA PRO A 5 32.51 -17.19 -1.30
C PRO A 5 32.25 -15.83 -1.98
N PRO A 6 31.03 -15.62 -2.54
CA PRO A 6 30.70 -14.38 -3.24
C PRO A 6 30.94 -13.20 -2.29
N LYS A 7 31.62 -12.15 -2.79
CA LYS A 7 31.92 -10.93 -2.02
C LYS A 7 30.61 -10.38 -1.47
N GLN A 8 30.43 -10.36 -0.16
CA GLN A 8 29.21 -9.93 0.54
C GLN A 8 28.67 -8.55 0.06
N GLY A 9 29.55 -7.65 -0.41
CA GLY A 9 29.20 -6.35 -0.95
C GLY A 9 28.41 -6.40 -2.26
N ALA A 10 28.78 -7.26 -3.20
CA ALA A 10 28.10 -7.36 -4.50
C ALA A 10 26.65 -7.85 -4.37
N GLY A 11 26.38 -8.78 -3.45
CA GLY A 11 25.02 -9.25 -3.17
C GLY A 11 24.12 -8.18 -2.53
N ARG A 12 24.66 -7.29 -1.71
CA ARG A 12 23.91 -6.17 -1.11
C ARG A 12 23.49 -5.14 -2.14
N VAL A 13 24.41 -4.74 -3.02
CA VAL A 13 24.11 -3.80 -4.11
C VAL A 13 23.04 -4.37 -5.05
N ALA A 14 23.17 -5.64 -5.45
CA ALA A 14 22.15 -6.30 -6.26
C ALA A 14 20.78 -6.32 -5.56
N ASN A 15 20.71 -6.66 -4.27
CA ASN A 15 19.45 -6.65 -3.52
C ASN A 15 18.85 -5.25 -3.38
N PHE A 16 19.65 -4.19 -3.33
CA PHE A 16 19.12 -2.81 -3.38
C PHE A 16 18.40 -2.55 -4.71
N PHE A 17 18.99 -2.85 -5.85
CA PHE A 17 18.33 -2.71 -7.14
C PHE A 17 17.11 -3.64 -7.27
N PHE A 18 17.19 -4.87 -6.79
CA PHE A 18 16.03 -5.77 -6.73
C PHE A 18 14.90 -5.26 -5.85
N SER A 19 15.18 -4.41 -4.85
CA SER A 19 14.13 -3.81 -4.04
C SER A 19 13.30 -2.76 -4.78
N LEU A 20 13.81 -2.19 -5.86
CA LEU A 20 13.09 -1.20 -6.68
C LEU A 20 12.23 -1.85 -7.77
N LEU A 21 12.63 -3.05 -8.23
CA LEU A 21 11.95 -3.73 -9.35
C LEU A 21 10.45 -4.00 -9.11
N PRO A 22 9.98 -4.42 -7.92
CA PRO A 22 8.56 -4.66 -7.71
C PRO A 22 7.71 -3.41 -7.96
N MET A 23 8.13 -2.25 -7.44
CA MET A 23 7.43 -0.98 -7.66
C MET A 23 7.42 -0.60 -9.15
N LEU A 24 8.58 -0.69 -9.82
CA LEU A 24 8.68 -0.38 -11.26
C LEU A 24 7.81 -1.33 -12.10
N SER A 25 7.78 -2.62 -11.75
CA SER A 25 6.91 -3.61 -12.42
C SER A 25 5.44 -3.33 -12.16
N PHE A 26 5.06 -2.92 -10.94
CA PHE A 26 3.70 -2.54 -10.61
C PHE A 26 3.25 -1.32 -11.43
N PHE A 27 4.10 -0.30 -11.50
CA PHE A 27 3.84 0.88 -12.32
C PHE A 27 3.70 0.53 -13.82
N ALA A 28 4.56 -0.35 -14.34
CA ALA A 28 4.46 -0.84 -15.72
C ALA A 28 3.13 -1.59 -15.98
N ILE A 29 2.65 -2.40 -15.02
CA ILE A 29 1.35 -3.07 -15.10
C ILE A 29 0.20 -2.05 -15.17
N GLN A 30 0.23 -1.00 -14.34
CA GLN A 30 -0.79 0.05 -14.34
C GLN A 30 -0.83 0.81 -15.69
N ILE A 31 0.34 1.20 -16.19
CA ILE A 31 0.46 1.86 -17.51
C ILE A 31 -0.06 0.94 -18.61
N PHE A 32 0.36 -0.32 -18.62
CA PHE A 32 -0.07 -1.29 -19.62
C PHE A 32 -1.59 -1.50 -19.60
N ALA A 33 -2.18 -1.70 -18.42
CA ALA A 33 -3.63 -1.87 -18.27
C ALA A 33 -4.39 -0.62 -18.76
N SER A 34 -3.90 0.58 -18.44
CA SER A 34 -4.48 1.84 -18.90
C SER A 34 -4.44 1.97 -20.43
N PHE A 35 -3.29 1.69 -21.05
CA PHE A 35 -3.18 1.70 -22.51
C PHE A 35 -4.10 0.70 -23.18
N VAL A 36 -4.18 -0.52 -22.68
CA VAL A 36 -5.07 -1.55 -23.22
C VAL A 36 -6.52 -1.11 -23.15
N MET A 37 -6.96 -0.55 -22.02
CA MET A 37 -8.35 -0.14 -21.86
C MET A 37 -8.70 1.08 -22.71
N ILE A 38 -7.84 2.10 -22.76
CA ILE A 38 -8.04 3.28 -23.63
C ILE A 38 -8.11 2.85 -25.09
N PHE A 39 -7.15 2.02 -25.52
CA PHE A 39 -7.13 1.50 -26.91
C PHE A 39 -8.41 0.74 -27.25
N LEU A 40 -8.86 -0.17 -26.36
CA LEU A 40 -10.09 -0.92 -26.56
C LEU A 40 -11.32 -0.01 -26.66
N MET A 41 -11.42 1.01 -25.80
CA MET A 41 -12.55 1.93 -25.86
C MET A 41 -12.54 2.82 -27.09
N ILE A 42 -11.37 3.30 -27.53
CA ILE A 42 -11.22 4.01 -28.82
C ILE A 42 -11.60 3.09 -29.98
N PHE A 43 -11.15 1.85 -29.98
CA PHE A 43 -11.49 0.87 -31.01
C PHE A 43 -13.01 0.64 -31.09
N VAL A 44 -13.68 0.45 -29.94
CA VAL A 44 -15.15 0.31 -29.89
C VAL A 44 -15.85 1.59 -30.41
N ALA A 45 -15.35 2.79 -30.07
CA ALA A 45 -15.89 4.05 -30.55
C ALA A 45 -15.73 4.18 -32.07
N LEU A 46 -14.58 3.81 -32.63
CA LEU A 46 -14.35 3.80 -34.09
C LEU A 46 -15.26 2.79 -34.80
N CYS A 47 -15.47 1.59 -34.26
CA CYS A 47 -16.41 0.63 -34.84
C CYS A 47 -17.86 1.17 -34.86
N ARG A 48 -18.25 2.00 -33.91
CA ARG A 48 -19.59 2.62 -33.85
C ARG A 48 -19.76 3.81 -34.79
N THR A 49 -18.66 4.37 -35.29
CA THR A 49 -18.62 5.54 -36.14
C THR A 49 -18.08 5.23 -37.54
N ASP A 50 -18.15 3.93 -37.96
CA ASP A 50 -17.65 3.44 -39.27
C ASP A 50 -16.21 3.91 -39.56
N GLY A 51 -15.35 3.97 -38.53
CA GLY A 51 -13.97 4.37 -38.63
C GLY A 51 -13.73 5.90 -38.66
N ASN A 52 -14.76 6.71 -38.46
CA ASN A 52 -14.61 8.17 -38.51
C ASN A 52 -13.96 8.70 -37.23
N ILE A 53 -12.65 8.93 -37.28
CA ILE A 53 -11.88 9.44 -36.15
C ILE A 53 -12.31 10.86 -35.71
N GLN A 54 -12.75 11.70 -36.67
CA GLN A 54 -13.18 13.06 -36.37
C GLN A 54 -14.46 13.06 -35.51
N ALA A 55 -15.30 12.03 -35.66
CA ALA A 55 -16.48 11.83 -34.81
C ALA A 55 -16.13 11.35 -33.38
N VAL A 56 -14.97 10.71 -33.20
CA VAL A 56 -14.50 10.19 -31.90
C VAL A 56 -13.73 11.24 -31.11
N MET A 57 -12.96 12.10 -31.77
CA MET A 57 -12.07 13.08 -31.12
C MET A 57 -12.76 13.98 -30.08
N PRO A 58 -13.97 14.50 -30.28
CA PRO A 58 -14.64 15.34 -29.26
C PRO A 58 -14.93 14.59 -27.94
N TYR A 59 -14.94 13.26 -27.97
CA TYR A 59 -15.25 12.39 -26.82
C TYR A 59 -13.98 11.79 -26.18
N TYR A 60 -12.78 12.17 -26.63
CA TYR A 60 -11.52 11.56 -26.18
C TYR A 60 -11.36 11.62 -24.66
N GLU A 61 -11.59 12.78 -24.04
CA GLU A 61 -11.53 12.95 -22.58
C GLU A 61 -12.51 12.00 -21.86
N SER A 62 -13.75 11.97 -22.32
CA SER A 62 -14.77 11.07 -21.76
C SER A 62 -14.39 9.59 -21.89
N ILE A 63 -13.77 9.21 -23.03
CA ILE A 63 -13.26 7.86 -23.25
C ILE A 63 -12.15 7.53 -22.25
N VAL A 64 -11.21 8.45 -22.04
CA VAL A 64 -10.11 8.26 -21.08
C VAL A 64 -10.68 8.05 -19.67
N TYR A 65 -11.52 8.95 -19.18
CA TYR A 65 -12.07 8.83 -17.83
C TYR A 65 -12.97 7.61 -17.66
N SER A 66 -13.78 7.25 -18.66
CA SER A 66 -14.62 6.03 -18.58
C SER A 66 -13.82 4.73 -18.63
N SER A 67 -12.57 4.76 -19.09
CA SER A 67 -11.66 3.60 -19.06
C SER A 67 -11.05 3.33 -17.68
N VAL A 68 -10.94 4.38 -16.83
CA VAL A 68 -10.23 4.31 -15.54
C VAL A 68 -10.76 3.21 -14.62
N PRO A 69 -12.08 3.04 -14.40
CA PRO A 69 -12.59 2.00 -13.51
C PRO A 69 -12.13 0.60 -13.87
N THR A 70 -12.21 0.27 -15.17
CA THR A 70 -11.83 -1.05 -15.67
C THR A 70 -10.31 -1.23 -15.68
N ALA A 71 -9.56 -0.17 -16.06
CA ALA A 71 -8.10 -0.18 -16.03
C ALA A 71 -7.57 -0.36 -14.59
N THR A 72 -8.17 0.32 -13.62
CA THR A 72 -7.83 0.19 -12.19
C THR A 72 -8.07 -1.24 -11.71
N ALA A 73 -9.26 -1.79 -11.94
CA ALA A 73 -9.57 -3.16 -11.54
C ALA A 73 -8.64 -4.19 -12.20
N LEU A 74 -8.40 -4.05 -13.51
CA LEU A 74 -7.53 -4.95 -14.26
C LEU A 74 -6.08 -4.87 -13.75
N SER A 75 -5.54 -3.67 -13.53
CA SER A 75 -4.17 -3.49 -13.06
C SER A 75 -3.95 -4.08 -11.68
N HIS A 76 -4.86 -3.85 -10.72
CA HIS A 76 -4.75 -4.43 -9.39
C HIS A 76 -4.94 -5.96 -9.38
N LEU A 77 -5.82 -6.49 -10.22
CA LEU A 77 -5.96 -7.94 -10.39
C LEU A 77 -4.69 -8.57 -10.96
N LEU A 78 -4.15 -8.00 -12.04
CA LEU A 78 -2.89 -8.47 -12.64
C LEU A 78 -1.74 -8.36 -11.65
N ALA A 79 -1.64 -7.25 -10.92
CA ALA A 79 -0.64 -7.07 -9.88
C ALA A 79 -0.76 -8.14 -8.79
N ALA A 80 -1.96 -8.39 -8.26
CA ALA A 80 -2.18 -9.41 -7.25
C ALA A 80 -1.68 -10.79 -7.72
N ILE A 81 -1.98 -11.16 -8.97
CA ILE A 81 -1.57 -12.44 -9.55
C ILE A 81 -0.04 -12.49 -9.73
N VAL A 82 0.54 -11.52 -10.45
CA VAL A 82 1.97 -11.49 -10.77
C VAL A 82 2.83 -11.48 -9.51
N PHE A 83 2.50 -10.60 -8.54
CA PHE A 83 3.28 -10.47 -7.32
C PHE A 83 3.03 -11.59 -6.32
N ALA A 84 1.86 -12.25 -6.33
CA ALA A 84 1.67 -13.48 -5.57
C ALA A 84 2.59 -14.61 -6.08
N PHE A 85 2.72 -14.78 -7.39
CA PHE A 85 3.68 -15.71 -7.98
C PHE A 85 5.12 -15.32 -7.63
N TRP A 86 5.51 -14.06 -7.85
CA TRP A 86 6.87 -13.60 -7.54
C TRP A 86 7.22 -13.81 -6.05
N TYR A 87 6.33 -13.39 -5.14
CA TYR A 87 6.49 -13.60 -3.70
C TYR A 87 6.59 -15.09 -3.34
N ARG A 88 5.72 -15.92 -3.93
CA ARG A 88 5.69 -17.37 -3.70
C ARG A 88 7.02 -18.04 -4.05
N PHE A 89 7.61 -17.67 -5.17
CA PHE A 89 8.86 -18.29 -5.64
C PHE A 89 10.11 -17.70 -4.99
N SER A 90 10.10 -16.40 -4.61
CA SER A 90 11.28 -15.74 -4.05
C SER A 90 11.45 -15.90 -2.54
N PHE A 91 10.34 -15.94 -1.77
CA PHE A 91 10.41 -15.81 -0.30
C PHE A 91 9.58 -16.80 0.49
N ARG A 92 8.65 -17.50 -0.11
CA ARG A 92 7.83 -18.46 0.62
C ARG A 92 8.62 -19.74 0.88
N LYS A 93 8.99 -20.00 2.14
CA LYS A 93 9.53 -21.29 2.57
C LYS A 93 8.51 -22.42 2.36
N PRO A 94 8.96 -23.70 2.21
CA PRO A 94 8.04 -24.85 2.18
C PRO A 94 7.11 -24.80 3.40
N ARG A 95 5.88 -25.24 3.19
CA ARG A 95 4.70 -25.12 4.08
C ARG A 95 5.06 -25.10 5.57
N PRO A 96 4.68 -24.05 6.33
CA PRO A 96 4.73 -24.13 7.79
C PRO A 96 3.81 -25.26 8.26
N ALA A 97 4.21 -25.95 9.32
CA ALA A 97 3.36 -26.95 9.95
C ALA A 97 2.00 -26.33 10.32
N ILE A 98 0.91 -27.09 10.22
CA ILE A 98 -0.47 -26.64 10.52
C ILE A 98 -0.54 -25.89 11.86
N ARG A 99 0.28 -26.27 12.85
CA ARG A 99 0.40 -25.64 14.16
C ARG A 99 0.89 -24.16 14.11
N GLU A 100 1.75 -23.79 13.16
CA GLU A 100 2.19 -22.39 13.01
C GLU A 100 1.12 -21.52 12.36
N THR A 101 0.27 -22.10 11.52
CA THR A 101 -0.84 -21.40 10.86
C THR A 101 -1.95 -21.06 11.85
N THR A 102 -2.27 -21.97 12.78
CA THR A 102 -3.28 -21.74 13.83
C THR A 102 -2.85 -20.73 14.90
N GLN A 103 -1.54 -20.63 15.18
CA GLN A 103 -1.02 -19.57 16.08
C GLN A 103 -1.15 -18.16 15.48
N LYS A 104 -1.18 -18.02 14.15
CA LYS A 104 -1.33 -16.74 13.45
C LYS A 104 -2.77 -16.23 13.39
N LEU A 105 -3.76 -17.07 13.61
CA LEU A 105 -5.19 -16.70 13.64
C LEU A 105 -5.68 -16.26 15.03
N LYS A 106 -4.77 -15.86 15.93
CA LYS A 106 -5.17 -15.27 17.21
C LYS A 106 -5.91 -13.93 16.96
N PRO A 107 -6.92 -13.61 17.78
CA PRO A 107 -7.69 -12.36 17.62
C PRO A 107 -6.82 -11.11 17.77
N GLU A 108 -5.77 -11.14 18.57
CA GLU A 108 -4.91 -9.98 18.85
C GLU A 108 -4.26 -9.37 17.58
N PRO A 109 -3.57 -10.11 16.68
CA PRO A 109 -3.02 -9.54 15.46
C PRO A 109 -4.09 -8.97 14.52
N ILE A 110 -5.27 -9.58 14.49
CA ILE A 110 -6.40 -9.12 13.67
C ILE A 110 -6.91 -7.79 14.21
N LEU A 111 -7.20 -7.72 15.51
CA LEU A 111 -7.69 -6.50 16.17
C LEU A 111 -6.67 -5.37 16.09
N MET A 112 -5.38 -5.68 16.25
CA MET A 112 -4.30 -4.71 16.09
C MET A 112 -4.24 -4.16 14.66
N ALA A 113 -4.31 -5.03 13.65
CA ALA A 113 -4.30 -4.61 12.25
C ALA A 113 -5.51 -3.72 11.91
N LEU A 114 -6.72 -4.14 12.30
CA LEU A 114 -7.95 -3.35 12.08
C LEU A 114 -7.92 -2.02 12.83
N GLY A 115 -7.53 -2.03 14.11
CA GLY A 115 -7.45 -0.82 14.93
C GLY A 115 -6.43 0.18 14.39
N LEU A 116 -5.22 -0.27 14.04
CA LEU A 116 -4.21 0.58 13.39
C LEU A 116 -4.69 1.09 12.02
N GLY A 117 -5.44 0.29 11.27
CA GLY A 117 -6.02 0.71 9.99
C GLY A 117 -7.00 1.88 10.17
N ILE A 118 -7.91 1.81 11.13
CA ILE A 118 -8.84 2.90 11.45
C ILE A 118 -8.08 4.15 11.91
N LEU A 119 -7.10 4.00 12.82
CA LEU A 119 -6.27 5.12 13.28
C LEU A 119 -5.54 5.80 12.12
N MET A 120 -4.98 5.03 11.19
CA MET A 120 -4.28 5.57 10.03
C MET A 120 -5.24 6.26 9.05
N SER A 121 -6.49 5.81 8.91
CA SER A 121 -7.49 6.51 8.13
C SER A 121 -7.88 7.86 8.75
N VAL A 122 -8.06 7.92 10.07
CA VAL A 122 -8.29 9.20 10.78
C VAL A 122 -7.08 10.13 10.64
N PHE A 123 -5.86 9.58 10.75
CA PHE A 123 -4.62 10.32 10.52
C PHE A 123 -4.55 10.90 9.09
N SER A 124 -4.93 10.12 8.07
CA SER A 124 -4.95 10.59 6.68
C SER A 124 -5.95 11.73 6.47
N SER A 125 -7.13 11.66 7.11
CA SER A 125 -8.10 12.76 7.06
C SER A 125 -7.55 14.05 7.70
N GLY A 126 -6.82 13.93 8.80
CA GLY A 126 -6.15 15.06 9.44
C GLY A 126 -5.04 15.67 8.58
N THR A 127 -4.20 14.84 7.95
CA THR A 127 -3.14 15.32 7.03
C THR A 127 -3.73 16.02 5.83
N SER A 128 -4.73 15.43 5.16
CA SER A 128 -5.44 16.06 4.04
C SER A 128 -6.15 17.34 4.46
N GLY A 129 -6.66 17.41 5.69
CA GLY A 129 -7.23 18.64 6.26
C GLY A 129 -6.18 19.75 6.42
N ILE A 130 -4.98 19.45 6.93
CA ILE A 130 -3.88 20.42 6.99
C ILE A 130 -3.45 20.86 5.59
N GLU A 131 -3.31 19.92 4.66
CA GLU A 131 -2.95 20.21 3.26
C GLU A 131 -3.99 21.13 2.59
N SER A 132 -5.28 20.88 2.82
CA SER A 132 -6.38 21.73 2.31
C SER A 132 -6.33 23.14 2.85
N LEU A 133 -5.88 23.35 4.09
CA LEU A 133 -5.71 24.69 4.66
C LEU A 133 -4.46 25.42 4.16
N LEU A 134 -3.40 24.67 3.80
CA LEU A 134 -2.14 25.24 3.33
C LEU A 134 -2.09 25.38 1.80
N PHE A 135 -2.67 24.43 1.08
CA PHE A 135 -2.58 24.28 -0.37
C PHE A 135 -3.96 23.95 -0.97
N PRO A 136 -4.99 24.81 -0.79
CA PRO A 136 -6.39 24.50 -1.13
C PRO A 136 -6.55 24.06 -2.60
N GLN A 137 -5.94 24.79 -3.55
CA GLN A 137 -6.07 24.48 -4.97
C GLN A 137 -5.53 23.08 -5.32
N MET A 138 -4.37 22.71 -4.77
CA MET A 138 -3.75 21.41 -5.03
C MET A 138 -4.63 20.27 -4.50
N VAL A 139 -5.28 20.47 -3.37
CA VAL A 139 -6.19 19.47 -2.79
C VAL A 139 -7.48 19.38 -3.61
N GLU A 140 -8.04 20.51 -4.03
CA GLU A 140 -9.23 20.57 -4.89
C GLU A 140 -8.99 19.85 -6.22
N ASP A 141 -7.89 20.17 -6.92
CA ASP A 141 -7.50 19.51 -8.18
C ASP A 141 -7.36 17.98 -7.99
N THR A 142 -6.80 17.56 -6.85
CA THR A 142 -6.65 16.14 -6.52
C THR A 142 -8.01 15.47 -6.34
N TYR A 143 -8.92 16.07 -5.59
CA TYR A 143 -10.26 15.52 -5.37
C TYR A 143 -11.10 15.50 -6.65
N GLU A 144 -11.03 16.54 -7.49
CA GLU A 144 -11.69 16.53 -8.80
C GLU A 144 -11.19 15.38 -9.68
N MET A 145 -9.87 15.18 -9.73
CA MET A 145 -9.28 14.06 -10.49
C MET A 145 -9.78 12.70 -9.94
N MET A 146 -9.85 12.55 -8.63
CA MET A 146 -10.34 11.32 -7.98
C MET A 146 -11.82 11.07 -8.30
N GLU A 147 -12.66 12.10 -8.22
CA GLU A 147 -14.08 12.03 -8.56
C GLU A 147 -14.30 11.66 -10.03
N ARG A 148 -13.63 12.36 -10.96
CA ARG A 148 -13.67 12.04 -12.40
C ARG A 148 -13.20 10.60 -12.69
N SER A 149 -12.29 10.07 -11.89
CA SER A 149 -11.80 8.69 -11.96
C SER A 149 -12.76 7.68 -11.33
N GLY A 150 -13.87 8.12 -10.72
CA GLY A 150 -14.87 7.28 -10.06
C GLY A 150 -14.44 6.76 -8.69
N ILE A 151 -13.40 7.33 -8.09
CA ILE A 151 -12.97 6.98 -6.73
C ILE A 151 -14.07 7.43 -5.75
N GLY A 152 -14.50 6.52 -4.88
CA GLY A 152 -15.58 6.76 -3.93
C GLY A 152 -17.00 6.66 -4.50
N THR A 153 -17.21 6.65 -5.81
CA THR A 153 -18.54 6.63 -6.44
C THR A 153 -18.80 5.43 -7.34
N ASN A 154 -17.79 4.98 -8.08
CA ASN A 154 -17.92 3.82 -8.97
C ASN A 154 -17.67 2.51 -8.23
N GLY A 155 -18.65 1.59 -8.21
CA GLY A 155 -18.59 0.32 -7.48
C GLY A 155 -17.39 -0.57 -7.89
N LEU A 156 -16.98 -0.54 -9.17
CA LEU A 156 -15.81 -1.30 -9.62
C LEU A 156 -14.51 -0.70 -9.08
N VAL A 157 -14.40 0.63 -9.05
CA VAL A 157 -13.24 1.32 -8.44
C VAL A 157 -13.20 1.07 -6.95
N ILE A 158 -14.34 1.17 -6.25
CA ILE A 158 -14.44 0.87 -4.82
C ILE A 158 -13.98 -0.57 -4.54
N PHE A 159 -14.47 -1.55 -5.30
CA PHE A 159 -14.01 -2.93 -5.14
C PHE A 159 -12.51 -3.08 -5.42
N ALA A 160 -11.99 -2.44 -6.47
CA ALA A 160 -10.58 -2.49 -6.81
C ALA A 160 -9.71 -1.86 -5.71
N THR A 161 -10.07 -0.68 -5.22
CA THR A 161 -9.28 0.05 -4.21
C THR A 161 -9.40 -0.55 -2.81
N VAL A 162 -10.59 -1.01 -2.42
CA VAL A 162 -10.82 -1.56 -1.07
C VAL A 162 -10.32 -3.01 -0.97
N CYS A 163 -10.51 -3.83 -2.00
CA CYS A 163 -10.24 -5.27 -1.93
C CYS A 163 -8.98 -5.69 -2.68
N LEU A 164 -8.80 -5.27 -3.94
CA LEU A 164 -7.71 -5.76 -4.78
C LEU A 164 -6.39 -5.01 -4.52
N ALA A 165 -6.44 -3.69 -4.37
CA ALA A 165 -5.25 -2.87 -4.12
C ALA A 165 -4.47 -3.33 -2.89
N PRO A 166 -5.09 -3.55 -1.69
CA PRO A 166 -4.37 -4.06 -0.54
C PRO A 166 -3.62 -5.36 -0.79
N ILE A 167 -4.17 -6.25 -1.61
CA ILE A 167 -3.51 -7.54 -1.93
C ILE A 167 -2.26 -7.29 -2.80
N GLY A 168 -2.43 -6.57 -3.91
CA GLY A 168 -1.34 -6.30 -4.86
C GLY A 168 -0.24 -5.46 -4.23
N GLU A 169 -0.60 -4.36 -3.60
CA GLU A 169 0.35 -3.40 -3.04
C GLU A 169 1.12 -3.96 -1.84
N GLU A 170 0.47 -4.71 -0.93
CA GLU A 170 1.20 -5.34 0.17
C GLU A 170 2.18 -6.41 -0.31
N LEU A 171 1.86 -7.15 -1.38
CA LEU A 171 2.81 -8.07 -2.00
C LEU A 171 4.00 -7.32 -2.60
N VAL A 172 3.77 -6.20 -3.28
CA VAL A 172 4.82 -5.36 -3.86
C VAL A 172 5.72 -4.80 -2.76
N PHE A 173 5.15 -4.05 -1.80
CA PHE A 173 5.94 -3.24 -0.88
C PHE A 173 6.43 -4.05 0.33
N ARG A 174 5.58 -4.86 0.98
CA ARG A 174 5.96 -5.62 2.19
C ARG A 174 6.42 -7.04 1.88
N GLY A 175 5.85 -7.63 0.82
CA GLY A 175 6.21 -8.97 0.35
C GLY A 175 7.56 -9.01 -0.37
N LEU A 176 7.85 -8.04 -1.22
CA LEU A 176 9.02 -8.05 -2.10
C LEU A 176 9.99 -6.92 -1.78
N THR A 177 9.60 -5.65 -1.99
CA THR A 177 10.47 -4.47 -1.83
C THR A 177 11.17 -4.47 -0.47
N MET A 178 10.42 -4.55 0.63
CA MET A 178 10.96 -4.54 1.99
C MET A 178 11.92 -5.71 2.23
N LYS A 179 11.59 -6.91 1.76
CA LYS A 179 12.44 -8.10 1.94
C LYS A 179 13.74 -8.04 1.16
N TYR A 180 13.73 -7.51 -0.06
CA TYR A 180 14.98 -7.27 -0.80
C TYR A 180 15.80 -6.15 -0.14
N ALA A 181 15.14 -5.08 0.33
CA ALA A 181 15.80 -4.00 1.06
C ALA A 181 16.39 -4.46 2.40
N GLU A 182 15.73 -5.37 3.14
CA GLU A 182 16.31 -6.00 4.34
C GLU A 182 17.59 -6.76 4.03
N LYS A 183 17.65 -7.50 2.90
CA LYS A 183 18.87 -8.18 2.44
C LYS A 183 19.98 -7.19 2.03
N ALA A 184 19.60 -6.03 1.47
CA ALA A 184 20.54 -4.99 1.09
C ALA A 184 21.13 -4.26 2.31
N PHE A 185 20.28 -3.79 3.21
CA PHE A 185 20.68 -2.93 4.33
C PHE A 185 21.06 -3.71 5.60
N GLY A 186 20.54 -4.93 5.79
CA GLY A 186 20.72 -5.71 7.01
C GLY A 186 19.99 -5.13 8.22
N ARG A 187 19.07 -4.16 8.02
CA ARG A 187 18.35 -3.45 9.08
C ARG A 187 16.91 -3.24 8.68
N PHE A 188 15.97 -3.68 9.53
CA PHE A 188 14.53 -3.52 9.31
C PHE A 188 14.13 -2.06 9.04
N TRP A 189 14.54 -1.12 9.91
CA TRP A 189 14.06 0.28 9.81
C TRP A 189 14.51 0.97 8.53
N ALA A 190 15.71 0.67 8.02
CA ALA A 190 16.17 1.19 6.74
C ALA A 190 15.33 0.63 5.57
N ALA A 191 15.02 -0.66 5.61
CA ALA A 191 14.17 -1.30 4.62
C ALA A 191 12.72 -0.79 4.70
N ASN A 192 12.21 -0.60 5.92
CA ASN A 192 10.88 -0.06 6.15
C ASN A 192 10.75 1.39 5.66
N LEU A 193 11.76 2.22 5.90
CA LEU A 193 11.79 3.59 5.40
C LEU A 193 11.79 3.64 3.87
N LEU A 194 12.63 2.82 3.21
CA LEU A 194 12.68 2.76 1.75
C LEU A 194 11.33 2.34 1.16
N GLN A 195 10.74 1.23 1.65
CA GLN A 195 9.48 0.75 1.11
C GLN A 195 8.32 1.74 1.36
N ALA A 196 8.30 2.41 2.52
CA ALA A 196 7.28 3.42 2.83
C ALA A 196 7.42 4.66 1.94
N PHE A 197 8.65 5.11 1.69
CA PHE A 197 8.94 6.18 0.74
C PHE A 197 8.45 5.84 -0.68
N LEU A 198 8.80 4.65 -1.17
CA LEU A 198 8.37 4.18 -2.48
C LEU A 198 6.84 4.00 -2.55
N PHE A 199 6.21 3.60 -1.44
CA PHE A 199 4.76 3.50 -1.33
C PHE A 199 4.07 4.87 -1.40
N GLY A 200 4.65 5.91 -0.82
CA GLY A 200 4.18 7.28 -1.01
C GLY A 200 4.33 7.76 -2.46
N VAL A 201 5.51 7.51 -3.06
CA VAL A 201 5.83 7.94 -4.43
C VAL A 201 4.91 7.32 -5.49
N ILE A 202 4.50 6.05 -5.34
CA ILE A 202 3.67 5.36 -6.35
C ILE A 202 2.28 5.99 -6.53
N HIS A 203 1.79 6.75 -5.55
CA HIS A 203 0.51 7.44 -5.65
C HIS A 203 0.53 8.62 -6.63
N MET A 204 1.72 9.07 -7.04
CA MET A 204 1.94 10.12 -8.04
C MET A 204 1.21 11.45 -7.76
N ASN A 205 0.74 11.66 -6.55
CA ASN A 205 0.21 12.92 -6.07
C ASN A 205 0.66 13.19 -4.63
N TRP A 206 0.82 14.45 -4.30
CA TRP A 206 1.37 14.87 -3.01
C TRP A 206 0.42 14.56 -1.85
N VAL A 207 -0.88 14.83 -2.03
CA VAL A 207 -1.89 14.66 -0.98
C VAL A 207 -1.94 13.21 -0.49
N GLN A 208 -2.01 12.26 -1.42
CA GLN A 208 -1.98 10.83 -1.06
C GLN A 208 -0.58 10.39 -0.61
N GLY A 209 0.47 10.89 -1.24
CA GLY A 209 1.85 10.50 -1.00
C GLY A 209 2.28 10.70 0.44
N VAL A 210 1.89 11.82 1.05
CA VAL A 210 2.24 12.14 2.44
C VAL A 210 1.64 11.12 3.42
N TYR A 211 0.33 10.94 3.41
CA TYR A 211 -0.27 10.00 4.37
C TYR A 211 0.04 8.53 4.04
N ALA A 212 0.23 8.20 2.75
CA ALA A 212 0.66 6.86 2.34
C ALA A 212 2.07 6.53 2.84
N PHE A 213 2.99 7.49 2.86
CA PHE A 213 4.31 7.30 3.45
C PHE A 213 4.21 6.91 4.93
N PHE A 214 3.47 7.68 5.75
CA PHE A 214 3.31 7.37 7.16
C PHE A 214 2.56 6.06 7.40
N GLY A 215 1.46 5.84 6.67
CA GLY A 215 0.76 4.55 6.67
C GLY A 215 1.65 3.40 6.26
N GLY A 216 2.54 3.63 5.30
CA GLY A 216 3.56 2.72 4.83
C GLY A 216 4.51 2.23 5.91
N LEU A 217 4.94 3.12 6.81
CA LEU A 217 5.78 2.78 7.96
C LEU A 217 5.06 1.83 8.93
N VAL A 218 3.79 2.11 9.22
CA VAL A 218 2.99 1.28 10.14
C VAL A 218 2.66 -0.08 9.51
N LEU A 219 2.26 -0.11 8.23
CA LEU A 219 2.02 -1.34 7.47
C LEU A 219 3.27 -2.24 7.43
N GLY A 220 4.44 -1.65 7.20
CA GLY A 220 5.71 -2.38 7.24
C GLY A 220 6.04 -2.94 8.61
N TRP A 221 5.77 -2.16 9.69
CA TRP A 221 5.91 -2.66 11.04
C TRP A 221 4.95 -3.85 11.32
N VAL A 222 3.70 -3.76 10.92
CA VAL A 222 2.71 -4.84 11.06
C VAL A 222 3.18 -6.11 10.35
N ALA A 223 3.61 -5.99 9.08
CA ALA A 223 4.10 -7.12 8.29
C ALA A 223 5.34 -7.78 8.94
N HIS A 224 6.28 -6.97 9.44
CA HIS A 224 7.49 -7.43 10.11
C HIS A 224 7.19 -8.06 11.46
N ARG A 225 6.37 -7.39 12.28
CA ARG A 225 6.03 -7.81 13.65
C ARG A 225 5.31 -9.14 13.70
N TYR A 226 4.37 -9.34 12.79
CA TYR A 226 3.58 -10.57 12.71
C TYR A 226 4.13 -11.58 11.70
N ARG A 227 5.26 -11.26 11.04
CA ARG A 227 5.91 -12.09 10.02
C ARG A 227 4.95 -12.57 8.93
N SER A 228 4.01 -11.71 8.56
CA SER A 228 2.96 -12.03 7.59
C SER A 228 2.45 -10.78 6.89
N VAL A 229 2.45 -10.80 5.57
CA VAL A 229 1.84 -9.75 4.74
C VAL A 229 0.30 -9.74 4.84
N VAL A 230 -0.30 -10.83 5.33
CA VAL A 230 -1.77 -10.91 5.46
C VAL A 230 -2.29 -9.90 6.49
N PHE A 231 -1.56 -9.65 7.58
CA PHE A 231 -2.00 -8.67 8.58
C PHE A 231 -1.82 -7.23 8.09
N SER A 232 -0.80 -6.96 7.27
CA SER A 232 -0.71 -5.64 6.62
C SER A 232 -1.77 -5.48 5.53
N MET A 233 -2.14 -6.53 4.77
CA MET A 233 -3.30 -6.51 3.88
C MET A 233 -4.59 -6.19 4.63
N LEU A 234 -4.81 -6.82 5.79
CA LEU A 234 -5.99 -6.58 6.62
C LEU A 234 -6.02 -5.14 7.17
N MET A 235 -4.88 -4.62 7.63
CA MET A 235 -4.75 -3.22 8.05
C MET A 235 -5.05 -2.28 6.89
N HIS A 236 -4.48 -2.52 5.71
CA HIS A 236 -4.66 -1.69 4.52
C HIS A 236 -6.12 -1.73 4.02
N PHE A 237 -6.74 -2.92 4.02
CA PHE A 237 -8.17 -3.07 3.78
C PHE A 237 -9.00 -2.21 4.75
N ALA A 238 -8.65 -2.19 6.05
CA ALA A 238 -9.35 -1.36 7.04
C ALA A 238 -9.15 0.14 6.78
N VAL A 239 -7.93 0.57 6.37
CA VAL A 239 -7.68 1.96 5.95
C VAL A 239 -8.62 2.35 4.81
N ASN A 240 -8.61 1.58 3.72
CA ASN A 240 -9.36 1.92 2.51
C ASN A 240 -10.88 1.81 2.75
N SER A 241 -11.33 0.80 3.52
CA SER A 241 -12.74 0.66 3.89
C SER A 241 -13.24 1.83 4.72
N PHE A 242 -12.49 2.22 5.76
CA PHE A 242 -12.90 3.31 6.62
C PHE A 242 -12.86 4.65 5.88
N SER A 243 -11.84 4.90 5.07
CA SER A 243 -11.76 6.12 4.24
C SER A 243 -12.90 6.21 3.22
N THR A 244 -13.32 5.06 2.65
CA THR A 244 -14.37 5.04 1.63
C THR A 244 -15.78 5.13 2.22
N PHE A 245 -16.04 4.47 3.36
CA PHE A 245 -17.41 4.30 3.88
C PHE A 245 -17.65 4.97 5.23
N GLY A 246 -16.61 5.22 6.01
CA GLY A 246 -16.74 5.70 7.40
C GLY A 246 -16.24 7.12 7.63
N GLY A 247 -15.30 7.58 6.82
CA GLY A 247 -14.63 8.86 7.05
C GLY A 247 -15.60 10.04 7.12
N ASP A 248 -16.37 10.24 6.07
CA ASP A 248 -17.32 11.36 5.99
C ASP A 248 -18.42 11.24 7.05
N TYR A 249 -18.87 10.03 7.35
CA TYR A 249 -19.92 9.79 8.32
C TYR A 249 -19.49 10.12 9.74
N LEU A 250 -18.23 9.81 10.10
CA LEU A 250 -17.72 9.97 11.46
C LEU A 250 -16.95 11.27 11.66
N LEU A 251 -16.36 11.83 10.62
CA LEU A 251 -15.49 13.00 10.70
C LEU A 251 -16.08 14.23 10.00
N GLY A 252 -17.03 14.08 9.07
CA GLY A 252 -17.59 15.17 8.26
C GLY A 252 -18.33 16.24 9.04
N TRP A 253 -18.76 15.96 10.30
CA TRP A 253 -19.34 16.96 11.19
C TRP A 253 -18.31 17.78 11.97
N ILE A 254 -17.02 17.41 11.93
CA ILE A 254 -15.95 18.14 12.60
C ILE A 254 -15.57 19.35 11.73
N PRO A 255 -15.69 20.59 12.25
CA PRO A 255 -15.35 21.77 11.47
C PRO A 255 -13.85 21.78 11.12
N LEU A 256 -13.53 21.95 9.85
CA LEU A 256 -12.14 22.01 9.39
C LEU A 256 -11.48 23.31 9.79
N ASN A 257 -10.47 23.20 10.66
CA ASN A 257 -9.53 24.27 11.01
C ASN A 257 -8.21 23.66 11.47
N PHE A 258 -7.15 24.47 11.64
CA PHE A 258 -5.84 23.96 12.02
C PHE A 258 -5.82 23.15 13.32
N ILE A 259 -6.64 23.52 14.31
CA ILE A 259 -6.68 22.82 15.59
C ILE A 259 -7.28 21.41 15.38
N THR A 260 -8.44 21.33 14.76
CA THR A 260 -9.12 20.04 14.54
C THR A 260 -8.32 19.14 13.61
N ALA A 261 -7.77 19.66 12.50
CA ALA A 261 -6.90 18.91 11.60
C ALA A 261 -5.64 18.40 12.32
N THR A 262 -5.00 19.22 13.14
CA THR A 262 -3.84 18.81 13.96
C THR A 262 -4.21 17.73 14.97
N LEU A 263 -5.34 17.83 15.65
CA LEU A 263 -5.81 16.80 16.57
C LEU A 263 -6.07 15.46 15.88
N LEU A 264 -6.63 15.48 14.66
CA LEU A 264 -6.83 14.28 13.82
C LEU A 264 -5.51 13.66 13.35
N VAL A 265 -4.41 14.37 13.39
CA VAL A 265 -3.06 13.83 13.16
C VAL A 265 -2.44 13.33 14.46
N VAL A 266 -2.39 14.17 15.47
CA VAL A 266 -1.60 13.90 16.70
C VAL A 266 -2.20 12.78 17.54
N ILE A 267 -3.52 12.76 17.71
CA ILE A 267 -4.18 11.77 18.58
C ILE A 267 -4.02 10.35 18.01
N PRO A 268 -4.40 10.04 16.74
CA PRO A 268 -4.22 8.70 16.20
C PRO A 268 -2.74 8.30 16.11
N ALA A 269 -1.84 9.23 15.80
CA ALA A 269 -0.40 8.94 15.80
C ALA A 269 0.10 8.56 17.20
N ALA A 270 -0.27 9.29 18.25
CA ALA A 270 0.10 8.99 19.63
C ALA A 270 -0.44 7.62 20.08
N ILE A 271 -1.70 7.31 19.75
CA ILE A 271 -2.31 6.01 20.06
C ILE A 271 -1.58 4.89 19.30
N ALA A 272 -1.31 5.07 18.01
CA ALA A 272 -0.61 4.07 17.20
C ALA A 272 0.82 3.81 17.74
N ILE A 273 1.57 4.86 18.08
CA ILE A 273 2.90 4.75 18.70
C ILE A 273 2.81 4.01 20.04
N GLY A 274 1.84 4.37 20.89
CA GLY A 274 1.60 3.70 22.17
C GLY A 274 1.29 2.21 22.02
N LEU A 275 0.44 1.83 21.07
CA LEU A 275 0.11 0.44 20.77
C LEU A 275 1.34 -0.34 20.26
N ILE A 276 2.14 0.28 19.39
CA ILE A 276 3.38 -0.30 18.87
C ILE A 276 4.39 -0.52 20.00
N ALA A 277 4.60 0.48 20.84
CA ALA A 277 5.51 0.40 22.00
C ALA A 277 5.05 -0.68 22.98
N TRP A 278 3.79 -0.65 23.39
CA TRP A 278 3.21 -1.66 24.27
C TRP A 278 3.41 -3.09 23.73
N ARG A 279 3.20 -3.27 22.45
CA ARG A 279 3.33 -4.59 21.81
C ARG A 279 4.78 -5.06 21.73
N ASN A 280 5.73 -4.17 21.56
CA ASN A 280 7.15 -4.50 21.55
C ASN A 280 7.60 -4.91 22.98
N ASP A 281 7.24 -4.16 24.02
CA ASP A 281 7.56 -4.46 25.42
C ASP A 281 6.97 -5.82 25.88
N ALA A 282 5.73 -6.11 25.48
CA ALA A 282 5.10 -7.39 25.82
C ALA A 282 5.86 -8.59 25.25
N THR A 283 6.56 -8.40 24.13
CA THR A 283 7.38 -9.45 23.52
C THR A 283 8.72 -9.62 24.23
N GLU A 284 9.35 -8.53 24.61
CA GLU A 284 10.62 -8.57 25.34
C GLU A 284 10.45 -9.25 26.72
N LYS A 285 9.35 -8.94 27.41
CA LYS A 285 8.99 -9.60 28.68
C LYS A 285 8.61 -11.08 28.56
N ALA A 286 8.11 -11.50 27.41
CA ALA A 286 7.76 -12.89 27.15
C ALA A 286 8.95 -13.75 26.67
N ALA A 287 10.10 -13.14 26.37
CA ALA A 287 11.32 -13.85 26.04
C ALA A 287 11.90 -14.51 27.31
N PRO A 288 12.30 -15.82 27.29
CA PRO A 288 12.90 -16.47 28.46
C PRO A 288 14.14 -15.69 28.93
N SER A 289 14.17 -15.36 30.21
CA SER A 289 15.33 -14.73 30.83
C SER A 289 16.51 -15.71 30.78
N GLY A 290 17.43 -15.56 29.82
CA GLY A 290 18.63 -16.39 29.69
C GLY A 290 18.99 -16.86 28.27
N GLY A 291 18.15 -16.63 27.28
CA GLY A 291 18.49 -16.91 25.88
C GLY A 291 18.90 -15.63 25.16
N THR A 292 20.17 -15.52 24.78
CA THR A 292 20.58 -14.54 23.77
C THR A 292 19.67 -14.69 22.58
N LEU A 293 18.94 -13.61 22.22
CA LEU A 293 18.15 -13.56 20.98
C LEU A 293 19.02 -14.06 19.83
N PRO A 294 18.57 -15.01 19.03
CA PRO A 294 19.32 -15.41 17.87
C PRO A 294 19.58 -14.14 17.02
N PRO A 295 20.77 -13.96 16.47
CA PRO A 295 21.14 -12.74 15.77
C PRO A 295 20.07 -12.41 14.73
N GLN A 296 19.53 -11.19 14.78
CA GLN A 296 18.55 -10.67 13.85
C GLN A 296 19.18 -10.58 12.46
N GLY A 297 19.22 -11.69 11.73
CA GLY A 297 19.95 -11.72 10.47
C GLY A 297 19.87 -13.01 9.67
N GLN A 298 19.07 -13.98 10.07
CA GLN A 298 18.89 -15.18 9.26
C GLN A 298 17.39 -15.51 9.10
N CYS A 299 16.79 -14.88 8.14
CA CYS A 299 15.59 -15.38 7.46
C CYS A 299 15.68 -15.04 5.97
#